data_67c474cd2f15d1c5faf11d09320fab1b
#
_entry.id   67c474cd2f15d1c5faf11d09320fab1b
#
_cell.length_a   1.000
_cell.length_b   1.000
_cell.length_c   1.000
_cell.angle_alpha   90.00
_cell.angle_beta   90.00
_cell.angle_gamma   90.00
#
_symmetry.space_group_name_H-M   'P 1'
#
loop_
_entity.id
_entity.type
_entity.pdbx_description
1 polymer ?
#
loop_
_entity_poly.entity_id
_entity_poly.type
_entity_poly.pdbx_seq_one_letter_code
_entity_poly.pdbx_strand_id
1 'polypeptide(L)'
;YQHVLEPVMAYLLIAEKQYRDGKYAGCYNVGPEETSCLTTGELVAMFCRQWKERTGIEPVYTIAAQGGPHEANFLKLDCSRIKSRLGWRPVWNAEKMMEATVEWIVAYNRQENVHEVMKKQIYEYLSYVQTGTPKGRMDL
;
A
#
# COMPACT_ATOMS: atom_id res chain seq x y z
N TYR A 1 -3.52 -2.71 -5.97
CA TYR A 1 -3.78 -2.18 -4.62
C TYR A 1 -2.47 -1.71 -3.99
N GLN A 2 -2.54 -0.67 -3.14
CA GLN A 2 -1.39 -0.12 -2.40
C GLN A 2 -1.88 0.57 -1.13
N HIS A 3 -1.01 0.73 -0.14
CA HIS A 3 -1.35 1.47 1.08
C HIS A 3 -1.55 2.96 0.78
N VAL A 4 -2.44 3.61 1.52
CA VAL A 4 -2.76 5.05 1.32
C VAL A 4 -1.54 5.97 1.47
N LEU A 5 -0.56 5.59 2.25
CA LEU A 5 0.69 6.38 2.40
C LEU A 5 1.49 6.48 1.09
N GLU A 6 1.40 5.49 0.19
CA GLU A 6 2.08 5.53 -1.09
C GLU A 6 1.63 6.71 -1.98
N PRO A 7 0.31 6.83 -2.32
CA PRO A 7 -0.13 7.96 -3.12
C PRO A 7 -0.03 9.29 -2.37
N VAL A 8 -0.23 9.33 -1.05
CA VAL A 8 -0.08 10.56 -0.27
C VAL A 8 1.34 11.09 -0.35
N MET A 9 2.34 10.24 -0.17
CA MET A 9 3.75 10.65 -0.30
C MET A 9 4.11 11.05 -1.74
N ALA A 10 3.55 10.36 -2.74
CA ALA A 10 3.71 10.77 -4.13
C ALA A 10 3.13 12.18 -4.37
N TYR A 11 1.95 12.49 -3.83
CA TYR A 11 1.35 13.83 -3.97
C TYR A 11 2.19 14.91 -3.29
N LEU A 12 2.72 14.65 -2.11
CA LEU A 12 3.61 15.58 -1.41
C LEU A 12 4.90 15.83 -2.20
N LEU A 13 5.51 14.78 -2.75
CA LEU A 13 6.69 14.90 -3.60
C LEU A 13 6.41 15.69 -4.88
N ILE A 14 5.28 15.40 -5.55
CA ILE A 14 4.85 16.12 -6.76
C ILE A 14 4.66 17.61 -6.42
N ALA A 15 3.97 17.92 -5.33
CA ALA A 15 3.73 19.30 -4.91
C ALA A 15 5.04 20.04 -4.60
N GLU A 16 5.96 19.41 -3.86
CA GLU A 16 7.28 19.99 -3.57
C GLU A 16 8.07 20.28 -4.86
N LYS A 17 8.13 19.32 -5.77
CA LYS A 17 8.87 19.48 -7.04
C LYS A 17 8.26 20.57 -7.92
N GLN A 18 6.94 20.60 -8.03
CA GLN A 18 6.24 21.63 -8.82
C GLN A 18 6.41 23.02 -8.22
N TYR A 19 6.41 23.15 -6.90
CA TYR A 19 6.65 24.42 -6.22
C TYR A 19 8.04 24.98 -6.56
N ARG A 20 9.05 24.11 -6.67
CA ARG A 20 10.43 24.50 -6.99
C ARG A 20 10.65 24.78 -8.48
N ASP A 21 9.99 24.03 -9.35
CA ASP A 21 10.17 24.13 -10.81
C ASP A 21 8.92 23.63 -11.55
N GLY A 22 8.25 24.55 -12.26
CA GLY A 22 7.04 24.26 -13.02
C GLY A 22 7.19 23.19 -14.10
N LYS A 23 8.43 22.81 -14.50
CA LYS A 23 8.65 21.72 -15.45
C LYS A 23 8.16 20.37 -14.96
N TYR A 24 7.99 20.19 -13.63
CA TYR A 24 7.45 18.98 -13.04
C TYR A 24 5.91 18.89 -13.08
N ALA A 25 5.23 19.94 -13.58
CA ALA A 25 3.79 19.88 -13.77
C ALA A 25 3.39 18.79 -14.78
N GLY A 26 2.30 18.09 -14.51
CA GLY A 26 1.78 17.05 -15.40
C GLY A 26 1.00 15.96 -14.67
N CYS A 27 0.50 15.00 -15.46
CA CYS A 27 -0.20 13.84 -14.94
C CYS A 27 0.80 12.72 -14.64
N TYR A 28 0.63 12.06 -13.49
CA TYR A 28 1.46 10.95 -13.06
C TYR A 28 0.59 9.80 -12.58
N ASN A 29 0.88 8.59 -13.05
CA ASN A 29 0.31 7.38 -12.45
C ASN A 29 1.13 7.01 -11.20
N VAL A 30 0.42 6.60 -10.16
CA VAL A 30 0.99 6.15 -8.89
C VAL A 30 0.42 4.76 -8.60
N GLY A 31 1.28 3.76 -8.56
CA GLY A 31 0.87 2.36 -8.36
C GLY A 31 1.99 1.53 -7.74
N PRO A 32 1.66 0.32 -7.29
CA PRO A 32 2.62 -0.58 -6.67
C PRO A 32 3.67 -1.07 -7.69
N GLU A 33 4.75 -1.67 -7.19
CA GLU A 33 5.67 -2.43 -8.04
C GLU A 33 4.97 -3.66 -8.64
N GLU A 34 5.46 -4.13 -9.78
CA GLU A 34 4.85 -5.25 -10.51
C GLU A 34 4.70 -6.51 -9.66
N THR A 35 5.66 -6.79 -8.80
CA THR A 35 5.65 -7.92 -7.86
C THR A 35 4.56 -7.83 -6.78
N SER A 36 3.96 -6.65 -6.59
CA SER A 36 2.87 -6.39 -5.65
C SER A 36 1.51 -6.22 -6.35
N CYS A 37 1.43 -6.52 -7.64
CA CYS A 37 0.17 -6.56 -8.38
C CYS A 37 -0.50 -7.92 -8.16
N LEU A 38 -1.42 -7.98 -7.21
CA LEU A 38 -2.13 -9.19 -6.81
C LEU A 38 -3.57 -9.17 -7.30
N THR A 39 -4.13 -10.35 -7.52
CA THR A 39 -5.56 -10.55 -7.75
C THR A 39 -6.35 -10.29 -6.46
N THR A 40 -7.65 -10.04 -6.60
CA THR A 40 -8.54 -9.88 -5.43
C THR A 40 -8.52 -11.13 -4.53
N GLY A 41 -8.48 -12.32 -5.14
CA GLY A 41 -8.41 -13.58 -4.40
C GLY A 41 -7.13 -13.70 -3.55
N GLU A 42 -5.97 -13.35 -4.11
CA GLU A 42 -4.70 -13.34 -3.38
C GLU A 42 -4.70 -12.31 -2.24
N LEU A 43 -5.30 -11.14 -2.45
CA LEU A 43 -5.45 -10.12 -1.39
C LEU A 43 -6.35 -10.61 -0.27
N VAL A 44 -7.49 -11.25 -0.59
CA VAL A 44 -8.39 -11.82 0.43
C VAL A 44 -7.69 -12.92 1.22
N ALA A 45 -6.96 -13.81 0.55
CA ALA A 45 -6.20 -14.87 1.23
C ALA A 45 -5.12 -14.28 2.16
N MET A 46 -4.41 -13.24 1.71
CA MET A 46 -3.42 -12.51 2.51
C MET A 46 -4.07 -11.84 3.73
N PHE A 47 -5.21 -11.16 3.54
CA PHE A 47 -5.97 -10.56 4.63
C PHE A 47 -6.37 -11.62 5.67
N CYS A 48 -6.97 -12.74 5.24
CA CYS A 48 -7.42 -13.80 6.12
C CYS A 48 -6.27 -14.38 6.95
N ARG A 49 -5.12 -14.63 6.33
CA ARG A 49 -3.92 -15.10 7.04
C ARG A 49 -3.49 -14.12 8.11
N GLN A 50 -3.28 -12.85 7.77
CA GLN A 50 -2.80 -11.84 8.70
C GLN A 50 -3.82 -11.51 9.80
N TRP A 51 -5.11 -11.56 9.47
CA TRP A 51 -6.18 -11.42 10.45
C TRP A 51 -6.13 -12.54 11.49
N LYS A 52 -6.02 -13.79 11.03
CA LYS A 52 -5.92 -14.95 11.91
C LYS A 52 -4.66 -14.88 12.79
N GLU A 53 -3.52 -14.55 12.23
CA GLU A 53 -2.27 -14.39 12.98
C GLU A 53 -2.39 -13.34 14.10
N ARG A 54 -3.06 -12.23 13.83
CA ARG A 54 -3.19 -11.11 14.79
C ARG A 54 -4.31 -11.26 15.80
N THR A 55 -5.40 -11.93 15.45
CA THR A 55 -6.60 -12.03 16.29
C THR A 55 -6.85 -13.43 16.86
N GLY A 56 -6.26 -14.47 16.28
CA GLY A 56 -6.59 -15.87 16.55
C GLY A 56 -7.92 -16.33 15.95
N ILE A 57 -8.62 -15.45 15.22
CA ILE A 57 -9.95 -15.73 14.65
C ILE A 57 -9.79 -16.03 13.16
N GLU A 58 -10.32 -17.16 12.70
CA GLU A 58 -10.41 -17.50 11.29
C GLU A 58 -11.51 -16.68 10.63
N PRO A 59 -11.20 -15.77 9.67
CA PRO A 59 -12.24 -15.05 8.96
C PRO A 59 -12.93 -15.97 7.95
N VAL A 60 -14.23 -15.79 7.79
CA VAL A 60 -15.05 -16.51 6.79
C VAL A 60 -15.43 -15.52 5.70
N TYR A 61 -15.24 -15.92 4.45
CA TYR A 61 -15.70 -15.15 3.28
C TYR A 61 -16.41 -16.06 2.30
N THR A 62 -17.31 -15.48 1.51
CA THR A 62 -18.03 -16.17 0.46
C THR A 62 -17.71 -15.56 -0.90
N ILE A 63 -17.57 -16.40 -1.92
CA ILE A 63 -17.42 -15.95 -3.29
C ILE A 63 -18.81 -15.90 -3.91
N ALA A 64 -19.29 -14.70 -4.28
CA ALA A 64 -20.54 -14.55 -4.98
C ALA A 64 -20.43 -15.20 -6.38
N ALA A 65 -21.30 -16.14 -6.66
CA ALA A 65 -21.20 -17.01 -7.84
C ALA A 65 -21.45 -16.29 -9.18
N GLN A 66 -22.14 -15.15 -9.23
CA GLN A 66 -22.39 -14.39 -10.47
C GLN A 66 -22.90 -12.96 -10.20
N GLY A 67 -22.64 -12.02 -11.15
CA GLY A 67 -23.44 -10.81 -11.35
C GLY A 67 -22.82 -9.46 -10.99
N GLY A 68 -21.53 -9.40 -10.71
CA GLY A 68 -20.82 -8.11 -10.62
C GLY A 68 -20.48 -7.54 -12.02
N PRO A 69 -20.28 -6.22 -12.14
CA PRO A 69 -19.73 -5.65 -13.37
C PRO A 69 -18.39 -6.35 -13.69
N HIS A 70 -18.17 -6.61 -14.98
CA HIS A 70 -16.96 -7.27 -15.45
C HIS A 70 -15.77 -6.35 -15.19
N GLU A 71 -15.05 -6.56 -14.09
CA GLU A 71 -13.76 -5.92 -13.89
C GLU A 71 -12.71 -6.53 -14.83
N ALA A 72 -11.84 -5.69 -15.34
CA ALA A 72 -10.69 -6.15 -16.10
C ALA A 72 -9.89 -7.16 -15.24
N ASN A 73 -9.62 -8.33 -15.79
CA ASN A 73 -8.91 -9.43 -15.10
C ASN A 73 -7.55 -8.98 -14.54
N PHE A 74 -7.02 -7.88 -15.05
CA PHE A 74 -5.75 -7.33 -14.63
C PHE A 74 -5.66 -5.83 -14.94
N LEU A 75 -5.46 -4.99 -13.93
CA LEU A 75 -5.22 -3.57 -14.07
C LEU A 75 -3.81 -3.23 -13.56
N LYS A 76 -2.91 -2.88 -14.48
CA LYS A 76 -1.59 -2.34 -14.15
C LYS A 76 -1.50 -0.89 -14.60
N LEU A 77 -0.87 -0.05 -13.77
CA LEU A 77 -0.55 1.33 -14.12
C LEU A 77 0.92 1.42 -14.55
N ASP A 78 1.17 2.06 -15.67
CA ASP A 78 2.54 2.44 -16.04
C ASP A 78 2.97 3.65 -15.21
N CYS A 79 3.86 3.41 -14.25
CA CYS A 79 4.44 4.41 -13.36
C CYS A 79 5.83 4.91 -13.81
N SER A 80 6.25 4.62 -15.03
CA SER A 80 7.59 4.98 -15.55
C SER A 80 7.84 6.47 -15.49
N ARG A 81 6.82 7.30 -15.76
CA ARG A 81 6.94 8.75 -15.76
C ARG A 81 7.28 9.33 -14.39
N ILE A 82 6.59 8.90 -13.33
CA ILE A 82 6.86 9.39 -11.96
C ILE A 82 8.22 8.88 -11.49
N LYS A 83 8.56 7.63 -11.79
CA LYS A 83 9.85 7.03 -11.45
C LYS A 83 11.02 7.77 -12.10
N SER A 84 10.95 8.05 -13.40
CA SER A 84 12.04 8.70 -14.15
C SER A 84 12.17 10.19 -13.87
N ARG A 85 11.04 10.92 -13.74
CA ARG A 85 11.06 12.39 -13.56
C ARG A 85 11.22 12.83 -12.13
N LEU A 86 10.63 12.12 -11.16
CA LEU A 86 10.57 12.52 -9.76
C LEU A 86 11.37 11.60 -8.83
N GLY A 87 11.84 10.45 -9.35
CA GLY A 87 12.55 9.45 -8.55
C GLY A 87 11.66 8.69 -7.55
N TRP A 88 10.34 8.90 -7.61
CA TRP A 88 9.41 8.21 -6.71
C TRP A 88 9.36 6.71 -7.01
N ARG A 89 9.33 5.92 -5.97
CA ARG A 89 9.05 4.47 -6.01
C ARG A 89 8.20 4.09 -4.82
N PRO A 90 7.30 3.10 -4.96
CA PRO A 90 6.57 2.58 -3.80
C PRO A 90 7.56 1.96 -2.80
N VAL A 91 7.27 2.12 -1.53
CA VAL A 91 8.13 1.71 -0.43
C VAL A 91 7.64 0.40 0.20
N TRP A 92 6.34 0.26 0.36
CA TRP A 92 5.74 -0.92 0.92
C TRP A 92 5.25 -1.88 -0.17
N ASN A 93 5.59 -3.15 -0.02
CA ASN A 93 5.02 -4.23 -0.83
C ASN A 93 3.60 -4.59 -0.37
N ALA A 94 2.95 -5.51 -1.08
CA ALA A 94 1.58 -5.94 -0.77
C ALA A 94 1.47 -6.56 0.63
N GLU A 95 2.47 -7.31 1.08
CA GLU A 95 2.49 -7.93 2.40
C GLU A 95 2.48 -6.87 3.52
N LYS A 96 3.36 -5.87 3.43
CA LYS A 96 3.45 -4.79 4.41
C LYS A 96 2.21 -3.88 4.37
N MET A 97 1.68 -3.61 3.18
CA MET A 97 0.41 -2.90 3.02
C MET A 97 -0.72 -3.61 3.78
N MET A 98 -0.83 -4.93 3.62
CA MET A 98 -1.88 -5.72 4.26
C MET A 98 -1.68 -5.79 5.78
N GLU A 99 -0.43 -5.96 6.25
CA GLU A 99 -0.10 -5.94 7.68
C GLU A 99 -0.56 -4.62 8.34
N ALA A 100 -0.21 -3.49 7.75
CA ALA A 100 -0.60 -2.18 8.25
C ALA A 100 -2.12 -1.97 8.24
N THR A 101 -2.80 -2.46 7.18
CA THR A 101 -4.25 -2.39 7.06
C THR A 101 -4.93 -3.22 8.15
N VAL A 102 -4.52 -4.47 8.36
CA VAL A 102 -5.07 -5.34 9.39
C VAL A 102 -4.79 -4.79 10.80
N GLU A 103 -3.59 -4.26 11.04
CA GLU A 103 -3.25 -3.60 12.32
C GLU A 103 -4.24 -2.48 12.63
N TRP A 104 -4.50 -1.61 11.67
CA TRP A 104 -5.43 -0.51 11.84
C TRP A 104 -6.86 -0.99 12.11
N ILE A 105 -7.36 -1.97 11.32
CA ILE A 105 -8.71 -2.52 11.48
C ILE A 105 -8.89 -3.18 12.86
N VAL A 106 -7.90 -3.93 13.32
CA VAL A 106 -7.94 -4.58 14.63
C VAL A 106 -7.99 -3.54 15.76
N ALA A 107 -7.16 -2.51 15.70
CA ALA A 107 -7.17 -1.43 16.67
C ALA A 107 -8.52 -0.68 16.68
N TYR A 108 -9.07 -0.41 15.49
CA TYR A 108 -10.40 0.21 15.36
C TYR A 108 -11.49 -0.64 16.00
N ASN A 109 -11.53 -1.94 15.70
CA ASN A 109 -12.53 -2.86 16.27
C ASN A 109 -12.41 -3.02 17.79
N ARG A 110 -11.21 -2.87 18.33
CA ARG A 110 -10.95 -2.91 19.78
C ARG A 110 -11.16 -1.56 20.47
N GLN A 111 -11.58 -0.54 19.71
CA GLN A 111 -11.73 0.83 20.21
C GLN A 111 -10.42 1.41 20.80
N GLU A 112 -9.30 0.94 20.30
CA GLU A 112 -7.98 1.49 20.65
C GLU A 112 -7.76 2.86 19.98
N ASN A 113 -6.71 3.57 20.40
CA ASN A 113 -6.36 4.86 19.81
C ASN A 113 -5.77 4.69 18.40
N VAL A 114 -6.62 4.66 17.37
CA VAL A 114 -6.19 4.54 15.96
C VAL A 114 -5.27 5.68 15.51
N HIS A 115 -5.30 6.84 16.17
CA HIS A 115 -4.41 7.94 15.87
C HIS A 115 -2.94 7.57 16.15
N GLU A 116 -2.68 6.89 17.26
CA GLU A 116 -1.33 6.40 17.58
C GLU A 116 -0.87 5.30 16.62
N VAL A 117 -1.80 4.42 16.18
CA VAL A 117 -1.49 3.41 15.15
C VAL A 117 -1.10 4.09 13.83
N MET A 118 -1.88 5.07 13.36
CA MET A 118 -1.58 5.81 12.14
C MET A 118 -0.24 6.56 12.25
N LYS A 119 0.01 7.20 13.38
CA LYS A 119 1.26 7.92 13.65
C LYS A 119 2.47 6.99 13.61
N LYS A 120 2.37 5.81 14.24
CA LYS A 120 3.39 4.75 14.18
C LYS A 120 3.66 4.33 12.73
N GLN A 121 2.61 4.06 11.95
CA GLN A 121 2.71 3.66 10.55
C GLN A 121 3.36 4.76 9.68
N ILE A 122 3.04 6.04 9.92
CA ILE A 122 3.68 7.16 9.22
C ILE A 122 5.18 7.20 9.52
N TYR A 123 5.60 7.10 10.79
CA TYR A 123 7.01 7.09 11.15
C TYR A 123 7.75 5.88 10.58
N GLU A 124 7.13 4.72 10.62
CA GLU A 124 7.68 3.52 10.01
C GLU A 124 7.88 3.71 8.50
N TYR A 125 6.85 4.19 7.79
CA TYR A 125 6.92 4.49 6.36
C TYR A 125 8.05 5.46 6.03
N LEU A 126 8.14 6.56 6.76
CA LEU A 126 9.20 7.56 6.57
C LEU A 126 10.61 7.00 6.80
N SER A 127 10.78 6.05 7.72
CA SER A 127 12.06 5.40 7.93
C SER A 127 12.53 4.61 6.70
N TYR A 128 11.62 3.98 5.97
CA TYR A 128 11.93 3.29 4.71
C TYR A 128 12.28 4.27 3.59
N VAL A 129 11.56 5.41 3.51
CA VAL A 129 11.86 6.46 2.51
C VAL A 129 13.28 6.99 2.68
N GLN A 130 13.75 7.16 3.92
CA GLN A 130 15.07 7.72 4.22
C GLN A 130 16.21 6.72 3.98
N THR A 131 16.00 5.44 4.26
CA THR A 131 17.05 4.41 4.19
C THR A 131 17.16 3.75 2.83
N GLY A 132 16.16 3.90 1.96
CA GLY A 132 16.13 3.27 0.62
C GLY A 132 16.09 1.74 0.65
N THR A 133 15.95 1.12 1.82
CA THR A 133 15.96 -0.33 1.98
C THR A 133 14.82 -0.79 2.88
N PRO A 134 13.96 -1.73 2.44
CA PRO A 134 13.05 -2.40 3.37
C PRO A 134 13.91 -3.16 4.40
N LYS A 135 13.83 -2.75 5.68
CA LYS A 135 14.36 -3.57 6.77
C LYS A 135 13.48 -4.82 6.88
N GLY A 136 13.86 -5.90 6.19
CA GLY A 136 13.09 -7.13 6.19
C GLY A 136 13.58 -8.19 5.21
N ARG A 137 14.87 -8.23 4.92
CA ARG A 137 15.51 -9.43 4.42
C ARG A 137 16.44 -9.93 5.53
N MET A 138 15.93 -10.79 6.40
CA MET A 138 16.82 -11.77 7.04
C MET A 138 17.23 -12.72 5.92
N ASP A 139 18.48 -12.67 5.56
CA ASP A 139 19.13 -13.70 4.77
C ASP A 139 19.09 -14.99 5.60
N LEU A 140 18.44 -16.02 5.06
CA LEU A 140 18.59 -17.42 5.45
C LEU A 140 19.62 -18.05 4.53
#